data_3849d0903e64b44217918a675dce4daa
#
_entry.id   3849d0903e64b44217918a675dce4daa
#
_cell.length_a   1.000
_cell.length_b   1.000
_cell.length_c   1.000
_cell.angle_alpha   90.00
_cell.angle_beta   90.00
_cell.angle_gamma   90.00
#
_symmetry.space_group_name_H-M   'P 1'
#
loop_
_entity.id
_entity.type
_entity.pdbx_description
1 polymer ?
#
loop_
_entity_poly.entity_id
_entity_poly.type
_entity_poly.pdbx_seq_one_letter_code
_entity_poly.pdbx_strand_id
1 'polypeptide(L)'
;MQSLEKRFAKGLGWGLIDNFSGTGINFLVGILLARQLTPEIFGIVGVSLVLVSISTTIADAGFSNALIRKSEVRPIEYSTTFLLNIAIAGAIYAVLFFSAPLFAAYYRIELLTPVVRAMGISILFAASAVVVKARLTRQMDFKTQAIASLTSSLVSAAVGLYMVYHDGGIWSLVAQQLIRQSLYAIGLFVLTRYSFTFHYSHAAARELFAFGSRILFSSLLTAVYNNLYYFVIGKVYSPRQLGLYSRAEQFSLMIALNFTLVLQRVSLPALTKNKNDGQKLESVFQRLYKFSALLGSLFLFSLAAMADNFTYVVVGKQWMPSAPMLSILAIYSAFPPIIALHQNLLQVRGESKLFMRLEVLKTFLSACIVAIAIWIDFYTLLGGIVLIGVLSLGINGYWGSKFLPTYKQFKQIKDTLYYFLISSFVAFIVFLSSKLAITPSSKLGIQIAVFTLISLFLFTFVLKGERQMLKQIVRPSVKNEEQQ
;
A
#
# COMPACT_ATOMS: atom_id res chain seq x y z
N MET A 1 -22.40 4.92 -25.70
CA MET A 1 -21.34 5.58 -24.93
C MET A 1 -21.78 5.92 -23.50
N GLN A 2 -22.90 6.58 -23.27
CA GLN A 2 -23.40 6.92 -21.91
C GLN A 2 -23.58 5.71 -20.95
N SER A 3 -23.87 4.51 -21.44
CA SER A 3 -23.99 3.31 -20.59
C SER A 3 -22.64 2.79 -20.09
N LEU A 4 -21.58 2.94 -20.87
CA LEU A 4 -20.23 2.52 -20.52
C LEU A 4 -19.61 3.47 -19.48
N GLU A 5 -19.80 4.78 -19.65
CA GLU A 5 -19.34 5.81 -18.71
C GLU A 5 -20.03 5.68 -17.35
N LYS A 6 -21.32 5.42 -17.33
CA LYS A 6 -22.08 5.16 -16.08
C LYS A 6 -21.61 3.88 -15.39
N ARG A 7 -21.33 2.80 -16.13
CA ARG A 7 -20.77 1.55 -15.58
C ARG A 7 -19.38 1.78 -15.02
N PHE A 8 -18.53 2.52 -15.73
CA PHE A 8 -17.18 2.87 -15.29
C PHE A 8 -17.20 3.73 -14.02
N ALA A 9 -18.00 4.78 -13.96
CA ALA A 9 -18.15 5.63 -12.78
C ALA A 9 -18.67 4.86 -11.57
N LYS A 10 -19.69 3.99 -11.77
CA LYS A 10 -20.22 3.12 -10.72
C LYS A 10 -19.20 2.08 -10.26
N GLY A 11 -18.43 1.50 -11.19
CA GLY A 11 -17.34 0.57 -10.87
C GLY A 11 -16.23 1.22 -10.07
N LEU A 12 -15.82 2.46 -10.43
CA LEU A 12 -14.86 3.24 -9.67
C LEU A 12 -15.38 3.54 -8.24
N GLY A 13 -16.65 3.91 -8.08
CA GLY A 13 -17.24 4.13 -6.77
C GLY A 13 -17.17 2.89 -5.87
N TRP A 14 -17.57 1.73 -6.39
CA TRP A 14 -17.47 0.46 -5.65
C TRP A 14 -16.04 0.04 -5.37
N GLY A 15 -15.12 0.24 -6.30
CA GLY A 15 -13.68 -0.02 -6.07
C GLY A 15 -13.07 0.89 -5.00
N LEU A 16 -13.58 2.14 -4.87
CA LEU A 16 -13.23 3.02 -3.74
C LEU A 16 -13.77 2.48 -2.43
N ILE A 17 -15.06 2.13 -2.39
CA ILE A 17 -15.71 1.57 -1.21
C ILE A 17 -14.96 0.31 -0.75
N ASP A 18 -14.63 -0.61 -1.66
CA ASP A 18 -13.87 -1.83 -1.34
C ASP A 18 -12.53 -1.48 -0.67
N ASN A 19 -11.75 -0.60 -1.30
CA ASN A 19 -10.42 -0.25 -0.81
C ASN A 19 -10.47 0.49 0.54
N PHE A 20 -11.32 1.52 0.65
CA PHE A 20 -11.41 2.31 1.89
C PHE A 20 -12.07 1.56 3.03
N SER A 21 -13.14 0.80 2.76
CA SER A 21 -13.85 0.07 3.81
C SER A 21 -13.08 -1.15 4.27
N GLY A 22 -12.54 -1.96 3.35
CA GLY A 22 -11.72 -3.12 3.70
C GLY A 22 -10.46 -2.72 4.46
N THR A 23 -9.74 -1.71 3.97
CA THR A 23 -8.53 -1.19 4.64
C THR A 23 -8.87 -0.53 5.97
N GLY A 24 -9.96 0.25 6.05
CA GLY A 24 -10.42 0.91 7.27
C GLY A 24 -10.84 -0.07 8.35
N ILE A 25 -11.62 -1.09 8.00
CA ILE A 25 -12.01 -2.14 8.96
C ILE A 25 -10.78 -2.86 9.51
N ASN A 26 -9.88 -3.31 8.62
CA ASN A 26 -8.66 -3.99 9.04
C ASN A 26 -7.75 -3.11 9.90
N PHE A 27 -7.70 -1.81 9.63
CA PHE A 27 -6.96 -0.84 10.41
C PHE A 27 -7.53 -0.69 11.82
N LEU A 28 -8.85 -0.46 11.95
CA LEU A 28 -9.52 -0.32 13.24
C LEU A 28 -9.40 -1.60 14.08
N VAL A 29 -9.65 -2.74 13.47
CA VAL A 29 -9.51 -4.05 14.15
C VAL A 29 -8.05 -4.28 14.54
N GLY A 30 -7.11 -3.94 13.67
CA GLY A 30 -5.68 -3.99 13.97
C GLY A 30 -5.29 -3.16 15.18
N ILE A 31 -5.91 -2.00 15.41
CA ILE A 31 -5.73 -1.17 16.63
C ILE A 31 -6.28 -1.90 17.85
N LEU A 32 -7.51 -2.42 17.77
CA LEU A 32 -8.13 -3.12 18.90
C LEU A 32 -7.34 -4.36 19.31
N LEU A 33 -6.86 -5.14 18.33
CA LEU A 33 -6.00 -6.29 18.58
C LEU A 33 -4.64 -5.88 19.17
N ALA A 34 -4.05 -4.76 18.70
CA ALA A 34 -2.80 -4.27 19.22
C ALA A 34 -2.87 -3.80 20.69
N ARG A 35 -4.05 -3.39 21.16
CA ARG A 35 -4.24 -3.05 22.58
C ARG A 35 -4.16 -4.26 23.50
N GLN A 36 -4.48 -5.44 22.99
CA GLN A 36 -4.52 -6.69 23.77
C GLN A 36 -3.27 -7.56 23.56
N LEU A 37 -2.66 -7.47 22.38
CA LEU A 37 -1.54 -8.31 21.98
C LEU A 37 -0.22 -7.55 22.03
N THR A 38 0.86 -8.26 22.37
CA THR A 38 2.20 -7.70 22.48
C THR A 38 2.85 -7.46 21.11
N PRO A 39 3.84 -6.56 21.02
CA PRO A 39 4.59 -6.35 19.78
C PRO A 39 5.27 -7.61 19.24
N GLU A 40 5.71 -8.52 20.11
CA GLU A 40 6.34 -9.79 19.72
C GLU A 40 5.39 -10.64 18.87
N ILE A 41 4.12 -10.74 19.28
CA ILE A 41 3.09 -11.51 18.56
C ILE A 41 2.90 -10.93 17.14
N PHE A 42 2.84 -9.60 17.02
CA PHE A 42 2.74 -8.96 15.72
C PHE A 42 3.99 -9.16 14.86
N GLY A 43 5.17 -9.23 15.46
CA GLY A 43 6.40 -9.53 14.76
C GLY A 43 6.44 -10.94 14.19
N ILE A 44 6.02 -11.96 14.99
CA ILE A 44 5.94 -13.36 14.54
C ILE A 44 4.96 -13.50 13.37
N VAL A 45 3.76 -12.90 13.52
CA VAL A 45 2.76 -12.87 12.43
C VAL A 45 3.28 -12.09 11.23
N GLY A 46 4.05 -11.01 11.43
CA GLY A 46 4.68 -10.22 10.38
C GLY A 46 5.63 -11.06 9.52
N VAL A 47 6.53 -11.84 10.12
CA VAL A 47 7.40 -12.79 9.38
C VAL A 47 6.55 -13.79 8.59
N SER A 48 5.52 -14.35 9.23
CA SER A 48 4.64 -15.34 8.58
C SER A 48 3.88 -14.74 7.38
N LEU A 49 3.38 -13.50 7.51
CA LEU A 49 2.70 -12.78 6.42
C LEU A 49 3.62 -12.54 5.22
N VAL A 50 4.90 -12.25 5.46
CA VAL A 50 5.89 -12.09 4.38
C VAL A 50 6.07 -13.38 3.60
N LEU A 51 6.26 -14.51 4.31
CA LEU A 51 6.39 -15.83 3.68
C LEU A 51 5.14 -16.19 2.87
N VAL A 52 3.95 -15.96 3.43
CA VAL A 52 2.67 -16.17 2.75
C VAL A 52 2.50 -15.23 1.54
N SER A 53 2.89 -13.96 1.65
CA SER A 53 2.78 -12.98 0.57
C SER A 53 3.64 -13.35 -0.64
N ILE A 54 4.86 -13.77 -0.42
CA ILE A 54 5.75 -14.24 -1.51
C ILE A 54 5.20 -15.54 -2.11
N SER A 55 4.75 -16.46 -1.27
CA SER A 55 4.16 -17.73 -1.70
C SER A 55 2.90 -17.51 -2.56
N THR A 56 2.02 -16.59 -2.18
CA THR A 56 0.82 -16.25 -2.96
C THR A 56 1.18 -15.58 -4.29
N THR A 57 2.23 -14.75 -4.33
CA THR A 57 2.73 -14.14 -5.56
C THR A 57 3.23 -15.21 -6.54
N ILE A 58 3.94 -16.23 -6.04
CA ILE A 58 4.40 -17.36 -6.86
C ILE A 58 3.20 -18.21 -7.31
N ALA A 59 2.22 -18.44 -6.42
CA ALA A 59 1.04 -19.25 -6.73
C ALA A 59 0.16 -18.63 -7.83
N ASP A 60 0.02 -17.28 -7.87
CA ASP A 60 -0.69 -16.61 -8.97
C ASP A 60 0.04 -16.78 -10.32
N ALA A 61 1.35 -17.00 -10.32
CA ALA A 61 2.18 -17.21 -11.51
C ALA A 61 1.96 -16.16 -12.62
N GLY A 62 1.38 -15.00 -12.31
CA GLY A 62 1.01 -13.95 -13.27
C GLY A 62 -0.23 -14.27 -14.12
N PHE A 63 -0.93 -15.36 -13.83
CA PHE A 63 -2.10 -15.81 -14.59
C PHE A 63 -3.29 -14.86 -14.48
N SER A 64 -3.46 -14.21 -13.33
CA SER A 64 -4.48 -13.16 -13.12
C SER A 64 -4.35 -12.07 -14.19
N ASN A 65 -3.16 -11.53 -14.36
CA ASN A 65 -2.86 -10.48 -15.33
C ASN A 65 -2.99 -11.00 -16.79
N ALA A 66 -2.59 -12.26 -17.04
CA ALA A 66 -2.72 -12.89 -18.35
C ALA A 66 -4.20 -12.99 -18.78
N LEU A 67 -5.07 -13.44 -17.87
CA LEU A 67 -6.52 -13.52 -18.12
C LEU A 67 -7.15 -12.14 -18.33
N ILE A 68 -6.77 -11.13 -17.51
CA ILE A 68 -7.35 -9.78 -17.60
C ILE A 68 -6.98 -9.11 -18.93
N ARG A 69 -5.76 -9.29 -19.40
CA ARG A 69 -5.25 -8.66 -20.63
C ARG A 69 -5.80 -9.27 -21.92
N LYS A 70 -6.12 -10.58 -21.92
CA LYS A 70 -6.55 -11.29 -23.13
C LYS A 70 -7.90 -10.73 -23.61
N SER A 71 -8.03 -10.40 -24.90
CA SER A 71 -9.27 -9.83 -25.49
C SER A 71 -10.46 -10.76 -25.30
N GLU A 72 -10.29 -12.04 -25.62
CA GLU A 72 -11.29 -13.09 -25.43
C GLU A 72 -10.69 -14.22 -24.59
N VAL A 73 -11.43 -14.67 -23.58
CA VAL A 73 -11.05 -15.80 -22.72
C VAL A 73 -12.10 -16.88 -22.82
N ARG A 74 -11.71 -18.05 -23.28
CA ARG A 74 -12.59 -19.21 -23.41
C ARG A 74 -12.81 -19.86 -22.04
N PRO A 75 -13.95 -20.53 -21.81
CA PRO A 75 -14.22 -21.25 -20.54
C PRO A 75 -13.13 -22.23 -20.14
N ILE A 76 -12.51 -22.92 -21.10
CA ILE A 76 -11.42 -23.86 -20.85
C ILE A 76 -10.16 -23.20 -20.30
N GLU A 77 -9.89 -21.92 -20.64
CA GLU A 77 -8.75 -21.17 -20.13
C GLU A 77 -8.93 -20.79 -18.66
N TYR A 78 -10.16 -20.44 -18.25
CA TYR A 78 -10.49 -20.22 -16.84
C TYR A 78 -10.31 -21.52 -16.04
N SER A 79 -10.82 -22.66 -16.54
CA SER A 79 -10.69 -23.96 -15.89
C SER A 79 -9.23 -24.41 -15.79
N THR A 80 -8.47 -24.28 -16.88
CA THR A 80 -7.04 -24.59 -16.90
C THR A 80 -6.26 -23.72 -15.90
N THR A 81 -6.54 -22.40 -15.85
CA THR A 81 -5.91 -21.49 -14.90
C THR A 81 -6.23 -21.86 -13.46
N PHE A 82 -7.48 -22.21 -13.17
CA PHE A 82 -7.89 -22.62 -11.82
C PHE A 82 -7.13 -23.86 -11.37
N LEU A 83 -7.09 -24.90 -12.21
CA LEU A 83 -6.38 -26.15 -11.90
C LEU A 83 -4.88 -25.91 -11.68
N LEU A 84 -4.26 -25.11 -12.54
CA LEU A 84 -2.85 -24.76 -12.41
C LEU A 84 -2.57 -23.97 -11.12
N ASN A 85 -3.40 -22.95 -10.82
CA ASN A 85 -3.22 -22.18 -9.60
C ASN A 85 -3.34 -23.04 -8.34
N ILE A 86 -4.34 -23.93 -8.28
CA ILE A 86 -4.51 -24.83 -7.14
C ILE A 86 -3.34 -25.82 -7.03
N ALA A 87 -2.89 -26.38 -8.15
CA ALA A 87 -1.75 -27.32 -8.15
C ALA A 87 -0.45 -26.61 -7.71
N ILE A 88 -0.17 -25.44 -8.26
CA ILE A 88 1.01 -24.64 -7.88
C ILE A 88 0.91 -24.19 -6.41
N ALA A 89 -0.26 -23.70 -5.96
CA ALA A 89 -0.49 -23.31 -4.58
C ALA A 89 -0.33 -24.47 -3.61
N GLY A 90 -0.83 -25.67 -3.97
CA GLY A 90 -0.64 -26.89 -3.19
C GLY A 90 0.84 -27.27 -3.06
N ALA A 91 1.58 -27.24 -4.17
CA ALA A 91 3.01 -27.52 -4.17
C ALA A 91 3.79 -26.49 -3.31
N ILE A 92 3.48 -25.19 -3.46
CA ILE A 92 4.12 -24.12 -2.68
C ILE A 92 3.76 -24.26 -1.19
N TYR A 93 2.49 -24.55 -0.89
CA TYR A 93 2.09 -24.78 0.50
C TYR A 93 2.80 -26.00 1.10
N ALA A 94 2.95 -27.11 0.37
CA ALA A 94 3.72 -28.26 0.80
C ALA A 94 5.18 -27.89 1.09
N VAL A 95 5.84 -27.17 0.16
CA VAL A 95 7.19 -26.66 0.37
C VAL A 95 7.27 -25.78 1.63
N LEU A 96 6.33 -24.84 1.79
CA LEU A 96 6.26 -23.95 2.96
C LEU A 96 6.01 -24.73 4.26
N PHE A 97 5.14 -25.72 4.22
CA PHE A 97 4.79 -26.58 5.38
C PHE A 97 6.00 -27.37 5.88
N PHE A 98 6.75 -28.01 4.97
CA PHE A 98 7.93 -28.78 5.32
C PHE A 98 9.14 -27.91 5.64
N SER A 99 9.26 -26.72 5.05
CA SER A 99 10.32 -25.77 5.35
C SER A 99 10.04 -24.88 6.57
N ALA A 100 8.83 -24.88 7.12
CA ALA A 100 8.49 -24.06 8.29
C ALA A 100 9.42 -24.26 9.50
N PRO A 101 9.87 -25.47 9.87
CA PRO A 101 10.85 -25.66 10.95
C PRO A 101 12.21 -25.01 10.63
N LEU A 102 12.63 -24.97 9.35
CA LEU A 102 13.88 -24.31 8.94
C LEU A 102 13.78 -22.79 9.14
N PHE A 103 12.64 -22.19 8.80
CA PHE A 103 12.38 -20.78 9.09
C PHE A 103 12.35 -20.51 10.60
N ALA A 104 11.71 -21.37 11.39
CA ALA A 104 11.68 -21.25 12.84
C ALA A 104 13.10 -21.31 13.44
N ALA A 105 13.93 -22.23 12.99
CA ALA A 105 15.35 -22.33 13.39
C ALA A 105 16.15 -21.09 12.91
N TYR A 106 15.94 -20.66 11.66
CA TYR A 106 16.60 -19.49 11.11
C TYR A 106 16.29 -18.20 11.89
N TYR A 107 15.03 -17.97 12.23
CA TYR A 107 14.59 -16.80 13.03
C TYR A 107 14.76 -17.01 14.53
N ARG A 108 15.05 -18.22 15.00
CA ARG A 108 15.09 -18.62 16.42
C ARG A 108 13.76 -18.39 17.14
N ILE A 109 12.64 -18.74 16.50
CA ILE A 109 11.29 -18.56 17.01
C ILE A 109 10.53 -19.87 16.82
N GLU A 110 10.39 -20.69 17.87
CA GLU A 110 9.72 -22.00 17.80
C GLU A 110 8.26 -21.89 17.36
N LEU A 111 7.56 -20.88 17.86
CA LEU A 111 6.15 -20.63 17.54
C LEU A 111 5.92 -20.30 16.05
N LEU A 112 6.97 -19.96 15.30
CA LEU A 112 6.86 -19.65 13.87
C LEU A 112 6.44 -20.88 13.05
N THR A 113 6.85 -22.10 13.44
CA THR A 113 6.47 -23.34 12.73
C THR A 113 4.96 -23.53 12.64
N PRO A 114 4.22 -23.62 13.76
CA PRO A 114 2.77 -23.83 13.70
C PRO A 114 2.03 -22.64 13.07
N VAL A 115 2.52 -21.42 13.30
CA VAL A 115 1.91 -20.20 12.73
C VAL A 115 2.06 -20.16 11.20
N VAL A 116 3.25 -20.42 10.66
CA VAL A 116 3.49 -20.47 9.20
C VAL A 116 2.68 -21.59 8.55
N ARG A 117 2.62 -22.76 9.16
CA ARG A 117 1.81 -23.89 8.65
C ARG A 117 0.34 -23.53 8.58
N ALA A 118 -0.22 -22.95 9.65
CA ALA A 118 -1.62 -22.53 9.68
C ALA A 118 -1.89 -21.41 8.68
N MET A 119 -1.10 -20.33 8.71
CA MET A 119 -1.28 -19.19 7.79
C MET A 119 -1.06 -19.57 6.32
N GLY A 120 -0.20 -20.55 6.05
CA GLY A 120 0.06 -21.07 4.70
C GLY A 120 -1.19 -21.64 4.01
N ILE A 121 -2.18 -22.13 4.77
CA ILE A 121 -3.47 -22.59 4.22
C ILE A 121 -4.16 -21.46 3.43
N SER A 122 -3.96 -20.21 3.82
CA SER A 122 -4.52 -19.05 3.12
C SER A 122 -4.06 -18.94 1.65
N ILE A 123 -2.92 -19.53 1.28
CA ILE A 123 -2.40 -19.59 -0.10
C ILE A 123 -3.38 -20.36 -1.00
N LEU A 124 -3.95 -21.46 -0.51
CA LEU A 124 -4.91 -22.26 -1.25
C LEU A 124 -6.22 -21.49 -1.52
N PHE A 125 -6.72 -20.79 -0.52
CA PHE A 125 -7.89 -19.93 -0.66
C PHE A 125 -7.60 -18.74 -1.61
N ALA A 126 -6.43 -18.12 -1.50
CA ALA A 126 -6.03 -17.05 -2.40
C ALA A 126 -6.00 -17.54 -3.85
N ALA A 127 -5.34 -18.66 -4.12
CA ALA A 127 -5.24 -19.26 -5.44
C ALA A 127 -6.61 -19.62 -6.04
N SER A 128 -7.53 -20.14 -5.24
CA SER A 128 -8.89 -20.45 -5.67
C SER A 128 -9.67 -19.20 -6.12
N ALA A 129 -9.46 -18.08 -5.47
CA ALA A 129 -10.16 -16.82 -5.76
C ALA A 129 -9.66 -16.09 -7.03
N VAL A 130 -8.42 -16.38 -7.50
CA VAL A 130 -7.75 -15.65 -8.60
C VAL A 130 -8.61 -15.59 -9.87
N VAL A 131 -9.13 -16.72 -10.30
CA VAL A 131 -9.88 -16.84 -11.56
C VAL A 131 -11.18 -16.06 -11.51
N VAL A 132 -11.95 -16.21 -10.42
CA VAL A 132 -13.23 -15.51 -10.25
C VAL A 132 -13.00 -14.01 -10.16
N LYS A 133 -11.99 -13.57 -9.41
CA LYS A 133 -11.58 -12.17 -9.31
C LYS A 133 -11.17 -11.58 -10.66
N ALA A 134 -10.36 -12.31 -11.44
CA ALA A 134 -9.94 -11.88 -12.78
C ALA A 134 -11.15 -11.70 -13.72
N ARG A 135 -12.12 -12.65 -13.69
CA ARG A 135 -13.36 -12.57 -14.45
C ARG A 135 -14.20 -11.35 -14.06
N LEU A 136 -14.43 -11.13 -12.77
CA LEU A 136 -15.17 -9.96 -12.27
C LEU A 136 -14.49 -8.64 -12.66
N THR A 137 -13.15 -8.58 -12.58
CA THR A 137 -12.37 -7.41 -12.98
C THR A 137 -12.56 -7.13 -14.48
N ARG A 138 -12.55 -8.16 -15.34
CA ARG A 138 -12.84 -8.01 -16.79
C ARG A 138 -14.26 -7.49 -17.05
N GLN A 139 -15.22 -7.93 -16.24
CA GLN A 139 -16.62 -7.51 -16.35
C GLN A 139 -16.89 -6.15 -15.69
N MET A 140 -15.85 -5.54 -15.08
CA MET A 140 -15.96 -4.31 -14.27
C MET A 140 -16.97 -4.45 -13.11
N ASP A 141 -17.20 -5.68 -12.63
CA ASP A 141 -18.06 -5.93 -11.47
C ASP A 141 -17.27 -5.83 -10.16
N PHE A 142 -16.97 -4.61 -9.78
CA PHE A 142 -16.31 -4.31 -8.52
C PHE A 142 -17.29 -4.35 -7.33
N LYS A 143 -18.60 -4.31 -7.58
CA LYS A 143 -19.61 -4.41 -6.53
C LYS A 143 -19.56 -5.79 -5.84
N THR A 144 -19.56 -6.85 -6.63
CA THR A 144 -19.48 -8.22 -6.09
C THR A 144 -18.18 -8.45 -5.33
N GLN A 145 -17.05 -7.93 -5.84
CA GLN A 145 -15.77 -7.99 -5.14
C GLN A 145 -15.83 -7.24 -3.79
N ALA A 146 -16.41 -6.03 -3.78
CA ALA A 146 -16.55 -5.21 -2.57
C ALA A 146 -17.43 -5.89 -1.51
N ILE A 147 -18.57 -6.49 -1.91
CA ILE A 147 -19.44 -7.21 -0.98
C ILE A 147 -18.69 -8.40 -0.35
N ALA A 148 -17.99 -9.21 -1.16
CA ALA A 148 -17.21 -10.34 -0.65
C ALA A 148 -16.09 -9.88 0.29
N SER A 149 -15.39 -8.79 -0.04
CA SER A 149 -14.31 -8.21 0.76
C SER A 149 -14.83 -7.64 2.09
N LEU A 150 -15.93 -6.89 2.07
CA LEU A 150 -16.53 -6.30 3.27
C LEU A 150 -17.06 -7.37 4.23
N THR A 151 -17.83 -8.34 3.73
CA THR A 151 -18.38 -9.39 4.56
C THR A 151 -17.27 -10.25 5.18
N SER A 152 -16.24 -10.64 4.40
CA SER A 152 -15.10 -11.39 4.91
C SER A 152 -14.31 -10.59 5.96
N SER A 153 -14.12 -9.28 5.74
CA SER A 153 -13.41 -8.41 6.68
C SER A 153 -14.18 -8.24 7.98
N LEU A 154 -15.51 -8.05 7.94
CA LEU A 154 -16.33 -7.89 9.13
C LEU A 154 -16.40 -9.18 9.97
N VAL A 155 -16.65 -10.33 9.33
CA VAL A 155 -16.72 -11.60 10.03
C VAL A 155 -15.36 -11.99 10.62
N SER A 156 -14.29 -11.86 9.85
CA SER A 156 -12.94 -12.15 10.36
C SER A 156 -12.52 -11.21 11.50
N ALA A 157 -12.95 -9.95 11.44
CA ALA A 157 -12.76 -8.97 12.50
C ALA A 157 -13.47 -9.40 13.80
N ALA A 158 -14.74 -9.79 13.69
CA ALA A 158 -15.53 -10.24 14.83
C ALA A 158 -14.90 -11.49 15.49
N VAL A 159 -14.48 -12.47 14.68
CA VAL A 159 -13.82 -13.68 15.21
C VAL A 159 -12.46 -13.36 15.84
N GLY A 160 -11.63 -12.53 15.18
CA GLY A 160 -10.33 -12.13 15.73
C GLY A 160 -10.46 -11.39 17.06
N LEU A 161 -11.43 -10.47 17.18
CA LEU A 161 -11.74 -9.77 18.42
C LEU A 161 -12.30 -10.73 19.48
N TYR A 162 -13.23 -11.59 19.13
CA TYR A 162 -13.74 -12.60 20.06
C TYR A 162 -12.61 -13.45 20.64
N MET A 163 -11.74 -13.98 19.79
CA MET A 163 -10.61 -14.82 20.22
C MET A 163 -9.63 -14.06 21.13
N VAL A 164 -9.30 -12.80 20.81
CA VAL A 164 -8.34 -12.06 21.63
C VAL A 164 -8.85 -11.75 23.03
N TYR A 165 -10.17 -11.56 23.20
CA TYR A 165 -10.78 -11.38 24.51
C TYR A 165 -11.01 -12.70 25.29
N HIS A 166 -10.76 -13.86 24.65
CA HIS A 166 -10.81 -15.18 25.25
C HIS A 166 -9.44 -15.87 25.23
N ASP A 167 -8.38 -15.09 25.47
CA ASP A 167 -6.99 -15.56 25.59
C ASP A 167 -6.43 -16.30 24.35
N GLY A 168 -6.98 -16.02 23.18
CA GLY A 168 -6.53 -16.66 21.93
C GLY A 168 -5.13 -16.26 21.49
N GLY A 169 -4.51 -15.22 22.09
CA GLY A 169 -3.15 -14.79 21.82
C GLY A 169 -2.86 -14.62 20.33
N ILE A 170 -1.75 -15.21 19.85
CA ILE A 170 -1.33 -15.15 18.44
C ILE A 170 -2.37 -15.78 17.49
N TRP A 171 -3.12 -16.77 17.96
CA TRP A 171 -4.12 -17.47 17.15
C TRP A 171 -5.29 -16.56 16.74
N SER A 172 -5.53 -15.47 17.46
CA SER A 172 -6.52 -14.46 17.08
C SER A 172 -6.18 -13.81 15.73
N LEU A 173 -4.89 -13.47 15.51
CA LEU A 173 -4.40 -12.91 14.24
C LEU A 173 -4.37 -13.96 13.13
N VAL A 174 -3.96 -15.19 13.46
CA VAL A 174 -3.94 -16.31 12.51
C VAL A 174 -5.35 -16.63 12.02
N ALA A 175 -6.31 -16.77 12.95
CA ALA A 175 -7.71 -17.04 12.64
C ALA A 175 -8.33 -15.88 11.83
N GLN A 176 -8.09 -14.63 12.22
CA GLN A 176 -8.53 -13.45 11.46
C GLN A 176 -8.07 -13.52 10.02
N GLN A 177 -6.80 -13.80 9.77
CA GLN A 177 -6.25 -13.87 8.41
C GLN A 177 -6.83 -15.03 7.61
N LEU A 178 -6.93 -16.23 8.21
CA LEU A 178 -7.49 -17.42 7.55
C LEU A 178 -8.97 -17.23 7.21
N ILE A 179 -9.77 -16.79 8.16
CA ILE A 179 -11.21 -16.57 7.98
C ILE A 179 -11.46 -15.49 6.93
N ARG A 180 -10.70 -14.41 6.96
CA ARG A 180 -10.80 -13.35 5.95
C ARG A 180 -10.54 -13.90 4.55
N GLN A 181 -9.48 -14.68 4.37
CA GLN A 181 -9.11 -15.20 3.04
C GLN A 181 -10.05 -16.29 2.56
N SER A 182 -10.48 -17.18 3.46
CA SER A 182 -11.44 -18.24 3.13
C SER A 182 -12.83 -17.70 2.80
N LEU A 183 -13.36 -16.80 3.63
CA LEU A 183 -14.67 -16.18 3.38
C LEU A 183 -14.67 -15.28 2.14
N TYR A 184 -13.56 -14.59 1.84
CA TYR A 184 -13.43 -13.84 0.59
C TYR A 184 -13.52 -14.76 -0.62
N ALA A 185 -12.78 -15.87 -0.62
CA ALA A 185 -12.82 -16.86 -1.69
C ALA A 185 -14.22 -17.47 -1.83
N ILE A 186 -14.78 -17.99 -0.74
CA ILE A 186 -16.13 -18.59 -0.70
C ILE A 186 -17.18 -17.56 -1.15
N GLY A 187 -17.11 -16.33 -0.65
CA GLY A 187 -18.02 -15.24 -1.01
C GLY A 187 -18.01 -14.95 -2.52
N LEU A 188 -16.83 -14.94 -3.16
CA LEU A 188 -16.75 -14.78 -4.61
C LEU A 188 -17.45 -15.91 -5.35
N PHE A 189 -17.27 -17.17 -4.94
CA PHE A 189 -17.95 -18.32 -5.56
C PHE A 189 -19.47 -18.28 -5.39
N VAL A 190 -19.93 -18.03 -4.18
CA VAL A 190 -21.36 -18.00 -3.84
C VAL A 190 -22.06 -16.85 -4.58
N LEU A 191 -21.50 -15.64 -4.55
CA LEU A 191 -22.12 -14.47 -5.16
C LEU A 191 -22.14 -14.54 -6.69
N THR A 192 -21.13 -15.18 -7.32
CA THR A 192 -21.08 -15.32 -8.77
C THR A 192 -21.75 -16.55 -9.29
N ARG A 193 -22.11 -17.49 -8.40
CA ARG A 193 -22.59 -18.84 -8.76
C ARG A 193 -21.66 -19.51 -9.80
N TYR A 194 -20.35 -19.27 -9.67
CA TYR A 194 -19.38 -19.76 -10.63
C TYR A 194 -19.19 -21.27 -10.47
N SER A 195 -19.51 -22.02 -11.51
CA SER A 195 -19.27 -23.46 -11.59
C SER A 195 -18.01 -23.71 -12.42
N PHE A 196 -17.09 -24.51 -11.87
CA PHE A 196 -15.93 -24.95 -12.63
C PHE A 196 -16.27 -26.17 -13.50
N THR A 197 -15.81 -26.10 -14.73
CA THR A 197 -15.65 -27.30 -15.53
C THR A 197 -14.21 -27.76 -15.37
N PHE A 198 -13.98 -28.95 -14.86
CA PHE A 198 -12.62 -29.49 -14.63
C PHE A 198 -11.97 -29.97 -15.95
N HIS A 199 -11.94 -29.09 -16.95
CA HIS A 199 -11.29 -29.34 -18.21
C HIS A 199 -9.92 -28.70 -18.26
N TYR A 200 -8.90 -29.46 -18.58
CA TYR A 200 -7.53 -29.00 -18.74
C TYR A 200 -7.12 -28.95 -20.21
N SER A 201 -6.47 -27.89 -20.64
CA SER A 201 -5.89 -27.74 -21.96
C SER A 201 -4.41 -27.41 -21.85
N HIS A 202 -3.56 -28.33 -22.36
CA HIS A 202 -2.11 -28.11 -22.37
C HIS A 202 -1.71 -26.89 -23.21
N ALA A 203 -2.42 -26.67 -24.34
CA ALA A 203 -2.19 -25.50 -25.20
C ALA A 203 -2.49 -24.17 -24.45
N ALA A 204 -3.62 -24.10 -23.71
CA ALA A 204 -3.96 -22.95 -22.91
C ALA A 204 -2.93 -22.74 -21.77
N ALA A 205 -2.53 -23.84 -21.12
CA ALA A 205 -1.50 -23.79 -20.07
C ALA A 205 -0.18 -23.18 -20.58
N ARG A 206 0.30 -23.66 -21.73
CA ARG A 206 1.55 -23.17 -22.34
C ARG A 206 1.47 -21.70 -22.73
N GLU A 207 0.37 -21.24 -23.29
CA GLU A 207 0.14 -19.85 -23.66
C GLU A 207 0.14 -18.94 -22.42
N LEU A 208 -0.60 -19.33 -21.39
CA LEU A 208 -0.70 -18.59 -20.12
C LEU A 208 0.64 -18.54 -19.40
N PHE A 209 1.40 -19.65 -19.39
CA PHE A 209 2.69 -19.72 -18.74
C PHE A 209 3.75 -18.85 -19.45
N ALA A 210 3.75 -18.85 -20.79
CA ALA A 210 4.69 -18.04 -21.57
C ALA A 210 4.54 -16.54 -21.32
N PHE A 211 3.31 -16.09 -21.07
CA PHE A 211 3.05 -14.70 -20.71
C PHE A 211 3.20 -14.45 -19.20
N GLY A 212 2.64 -15.35 -18.37
CA GLY A 212 2.60 -15.22 -16.91
C GLY A 212 3.99 -15.24 -16.27
N SER A 213 4.93 -16.06 -16.78
CA SER A 213 6.28 -16.18 -16.21
C SER A 213 7.06 -14.86 -16.18
N ARG A 214 6.89 -14.01 -17.21
CA ARG A 214 7.54 -12.68 -17.24
C ARG A 214 6.96 -11.74 -16.19
N ILE A 215 5.65 -11.80 -16.00
CA ILE A 215 4.95 -11.01 -14.97
C ILE A 215 5.30 -11.56 -13.59
N LEU A 216 5.33 -12.88 -13.43
CA LEU A 216 5.72 -13.53 -12.18
C LEU A 216 7.10 -13.05 -11.70
N PHE A 217 8.10 -13.06 -12.58
CA PHE A 217 9.44 -12.61 -12.22
C PHE A 217 9.45 -11.16 -11.71
N SER A 218 8.78 -10.26 -12.43
CA SER A 218 8.65 -8.86 -12.01
C SER A 218 7.88 -8.70 -10.69
N SER A 219 6.77 -9.42 -10.52
CA SER A 219 5.97 -9.40 -9.31
C SER A 219 6.71 -9.98 -8.11
N LEU A 220 7.51 -11.03 -8.33
CA LEU A 220 8.33 -11.63 -7.28
C LEU A 220 9.44 -10.68 -6.80
N LEU A 221 10.15 -10.02 -7.73
CA LEU A 221 11.12 -9.00 -7.39
C LEU A 221 10.47 -7.88 -6.55
N THR A 222 9.30 -7.42 -6.97
CA THR A 222 8.53 -6.40 -6.24
C THR A 222 8.11 -6.90 -4.86
N ALA A 223 7.63 -8.14 -4.75
CA ALA A 223 7.22 -8.72 -3.48
C ALA A 223 8.41 -8.88 -2.51
N VAL A 224 9.56 -9.34 -3.00
CA VAL A 224 10.78 -9.43 -2.19
C VAL A 224 11.24 -8.04 -1.75
N TYR A 225 11.26 -7.07 -2.65
CA TYR A 225 11.64 -5.70 -2.34
C TYR A 225 10.73 -5.07 -1.28
N ASN A 226 9.42 -5.16 -1.44
CA ASN A 226 8.44 -4.59 -0.51
C ASN A 226 8.53 -5.24 0.89
N ASN A 227 9.01 -6.46 0.99
CA ASN A 227 9.16 -7.18 2.25
C ASN A 227 10.61 -7.21 2.77
N LEU A 228 11.55 -6.52 2.11
CA LEU A 228 12.98 -6.57 2.45
C LEU A 228 13.23 -6.18 3.91
N TYR A 229 12.63 -5.09 4.36
CA TYR A 229 12.78 -4.60 5.73
C TYR A 229 12.21 -5.58 6.76
N TYR A 230 11.11 -6.24 6.46
CA TYR A 230 10.54 -7.27 7.33
C TYR A 230 11.47 -8.46 7.50
N PHE A 231 12.10 -8.94 6.40
CA PHE A 231 13.09 -10.00 6.45
C PHE A 231 14.29 -9.61 7.31
N VAL A 232 14.83 -8.42 7.05
CA VAL A 232 16.03 -7.92 7.71
C VAL A 232 15.78 -7.68 9.20
N ILE A 233 14.72 -6.93 9.54
CA ILE A 233 14.43 -6.59 10.93
C ILE A 233 14.09 -7.85 11.74
N GLY A 234 13.28 -8.74 11.17
CA GLY A 234 12.92 -9.99 11.85
C GLY A 234 14.10 -10.91 12.11
N LYS A 235 15.13 -10.90 11.23
CA LYS A 235 16.31 -11.76 11.38
C LYS A 235 17.40 -11.14 12.23
N VAL A 236 17.73 -9.88 11.96
CA VAL A 236 18.91 -9.22 12.54
C VAL A 236 18.64 -8.68 13.94
N TYR A 237 17.42 -8.19 14.17
CA TYR A 237 17.09 -7.57 15.44
C TYR A 237 16.23 -8.49 16.31
N SER A 238 14.89 -8.32 16.29
CA SER A 238 14.01 -9.19 17.09
C SER A 238 12.57 -9.16 16.58
N PRO A 239 11.74 -10.19 16.90
CA PRO A 239 10.31 -10.17 16.62
C PRO A 239 9.61 -8.95 17.23
N ARG A 240 10.02 -8.53 18.43
CA ARG A 240 9.49 -7.34 19.07
C ARG A 240 9.74 -6.08 18.25
N GLN A 241 10.99 -5.88 17.80
CA GLN A 241 11.31 -4.73 16.94
C GLN A 241 10.58 -4.77 15.61
N LEU A 242 10.43 -5.96 15.01
CA LEU A 242 9.62 -6.11 13.80
C LEU A 242 8.14 -5.76 14.04
N GLY A 243 7.56 -6.19 15.16
CA GLY A 243 6.19 -5.83 15.53
C GLY A 243 6.02 -4.33 15.70
N LEU A 244 6.92 -3.67 16.41
CA LEU A 244 6.94 -2.21 16.59
C LEU A 244 7.07 -1.47 15.26
N TYR A 245 8.01 -1.91 14.40
CA TYR A 245 8.20 -1.37 13.06
C TYR A 245 6.95 -1.53 12.19
N SER A 246 6.37 -2.73 12.15
CA SER A 246 5.20 -3.03 11.32
C SER A 246 3.98 -2.16 11.68
N ARG A 247 3.81 -1.83 12.96
CA ARG A 247 2.74 -0.91 13.39
C ARG A 247 3.03 0.52 13.02
N ALA A 248 4.25 1.01 13.25
CA ALA A 248 4.67 2.34 12.84
C ALA A 248 4.53 2.53 11.32
N GLU A 249 4.97 1.55 10.54
CA GLU A 249 4.83 1.55 9.09
C GLU A 249 3.36 1.56 8.65
N GLN A 250 2.51 0.72 9.24
CA GLN A 250 1.09 0.65 8.90
C GLN A 250 0.38 2.01 9.09
N PHE A 251 0.68 2.74 10.17
CA PHE A 251 0.09 4.05 10.42
C PHE A 251 0.55 5.10 9.41
N SER A 252 1.84 5.16 9.11
CA SER A 252 2.38 6.11 8.16
C SER A 252 1.95 5.80 6.72
N LEU A 253 2.03 4.53 6.31
CA LEU A 253 1.66 4.11 4.96
C LEU A 253 0.16 4.23 4.67
N MET A 254 -0.72 4.02 5.65
CA MET A 254 -2.16 4.18 5.43
C MET A 254 -2.49 5.57 4.90
N ILE A 255 -1.90 6.62 5.47
CA ILE A 255 -2.11 7.99 5.02
C ILE A 255 -1.48 8.19 3.63
N ALA A 256 -0.22 7.79 3.47
CA ALA A 256 0.53 8.01 2.23
C ALA A 256 -0.07 7.28 1.03
N LEU A 257 -0.46 6.00 1.18
CA LEU A 257 -1.02 5.20 0.10
C LEU A 257 -2.38 5.72 -0.35
N ASN A 258 -3.28 6.05 0.59
CA ASN A 258 -4.59 6.61 0.23
C ASN A 258 -4.43 7.95 -0.51
N PHE A 259 -3.54 8.81 -0.04
CA PHE A 259 -3.24 10.07 -0.71
C PHE A 259 -2.64 9.84 -2.11
N THR A 260 -1.68 8.91 -2.23
CA THR A 260 -1.06 8.55 -3.51
C THR A 260 -2.09 8.01 -4.50
N LEU A 261 -3.01 7.14 -4.07
CA LEU A 261 -4.07 6.58 -4.92
C LEU A 261 -5.00 7.67 -5.46
N VAL A 262 -5.44 8.60 -4.59
CA VAL A 262 -6.27 9.73 -5.02
C VAL A 262 -5.53 10.61 -6.01
N LEU A 263 -4.27 10.91 -5.72
CA LEU A 263 -3.41 11.72 -6.59
C LEU A 263 -3.20 11.06 -7.96
N GLN A 264 -2.91 9.77 -8.01
CA GLN A 264 -2.73 9.03 -9.28
C GLN A 264 -4.00 9.02 -10.14
N ARG A 265 -5.16 8.86 -9.54
CA ARG A 265 -6.45 8.90 -10.25
C ARG A 265 -6.74 10.23 -10.93
N VAL A 266 -6.28 11.34 -10.32
CA VAL A 266 -6.46 12.70 -10.88
C VAL A 266 -5.32 13.04 -11.84
N SER A 267 -4.09 12.72 -11.49
CA SER A 267 -2.92 13.16 -12.24
C SER A 267 -2.79 12.47 -13.60
N LEU A 268 -3.02 11.16 -13.67
CA LEU A 268 -2.83 10.43 -14.92
C LEU A 268 -3.74 10.92 -16.06
N PRO A 269 -5.07 11.06 -15.89
CA PRO A 269 -5.95 11.63 -16.91
C PRO A 269 -5.62 13.10 -17.24
N ALA A 270 -5.32 13.92 -16.21
CA ALA A 270 -5.02 15.33 -16.40
C ALA A 270 -3.73 15.55 -17.22
N LEU A 271 -2.69 14.77 -16.96
CA LEU A 271 -1.45 14.80 -17.73
C LEU A 271 -1.65 14.23 -19.16
N THR A 272 -2.41 13.14 -19.29
CA THR A 272 -2.69 12.52 -20.61
C THR A 272 -3.45 13.47 -21.53
N LYS A 273 -4.46 14.18 -21.02
CA LYS A 273 -5.25 15.17 -21.79
C LYS A 273 -4.35 16.28 -22.36
N ASN A 274 -3.29 16.65 -21.67
CA ASN A 274 -2.41 17.75 -22.05
C ASN A 274 -1.05 17.28 -22.64
N LYS A 275 -0.89 16.00 -22.97
CA LYS A 275 0.40 15.41 -23.38
C LYS A 275 1.05 16.08 -24.61
N ASN A 276 0.24 16.62 -25.53
CA ASN A 276 0.69 17.22 -26.77
C ASN A 276 1.04 18.72 -26.62
N ASP A 277 0.64 19.37 -25.53
CA ASP A 277 0.93 20.77 -25.23
C ASP A 277 1.92 20.83 -24.07
N GLY A 278 3.20 21.04 -24.37
CA GLY A 278 4.26 21.03 -23.38
C GLY A 278 4.09 22.05 -22.26
N GLN A 279 3.53 23.24 -22.55
CA GLN A 279 3.34 24.29 -21.54
C GLN A 279 2.16 23.96 -20.63
N LYS A 280 1.05 23.48 -21.19
CA LYS A 280 -0.11 23.06 -20.38
C LYS A 280 0.22 21.83 -19.54
N LEU A 281 0.92 20.83 -20.11
CA LEU A 281 1.38 19.66 -19.38
C LEU A 281 2.24 20.08 -18.18
N GLU A 282 3.21 20.98 -18.39
CA GLU A 282 4.07 21.49 -17.33
C GLU A 282 3.27 22.23 -16.25
N SER A 283 2.35 23.11 -16.65
CA SER A 283 1.49 23.84 -15.72
C SER A 283 0.66 22.90 -14.85
N VAL A 284 0.05 21.87 -15.44
CA VAL A 284 -0.72 20.85 -14.72
C VAL A 284 0.19 20.05 -13.78
N PHE A 285 1.36 19.60 -14.28
CA PHE A 285 2.33 18.86 -13.48
C PHE A 285 2.79 19.67 -12.28
N GLN A 286 3.19 20.93 -12.48
CA GLN A 286 3.68 21.82 -11.42
C GLN A 286 2.62 22.03 -10.32
N ARG A 287 1.35 22.22 -10.72
CA ARG A 287 0.24 22.34 -9.76
C ARG A 287 0.06 21.09 -8.91
N LEU A 288 0.01 19.92 -9.54
CA LEU A 288 -0.13 18.66 -8.85
C LEU A 288 1.09 18.36 -7.95
N TYR A 289 2.29 18.72 -8.41
CA TYR A 289 3.53 18.57 -7.65
C TYR A 289 3.51 19.38 -6.35
N LYS A 290 3.21 20.68 -6.45
CA LYS A 290 3.11 21.59 -5.30
C LYS A 290 2.05 21.12 -4.31
N PHE A 291 0.89 20.73 -4.83
CA PHE A 291 -0.20 20.20 -4.02
C PHE A 291 0.19 18.90 -3.29
N SER A 292 0.88 17.99 -3.99
CA SER A 292 1.36 16.74 -3.42
C SER A 292 2.43 16.98 -2.35
N ALA A 293 3.39 17.88 -2.62
CA ALA A 293 4.43 18.22 -1.68
C ALA A 293 3.85 18.86 -0.41
N LEU A 294 2.90 19.80 -0.56
CA LEU A 294 2.26 20.45 0.57
C LEU A 294 1.41 19.49 1.41
N LEU A 295 0.42 18.85 0.81
CA LEU A 295 -0.51 18.02 1.58
C LEU A 295 0.16 16.77 2.16
N GLY A 296 0.98 16.09 1.34
CA GLY A 296 1.70 14.91 1.79
C GLY A 296 2.56 15.22 3.00
N SER A 297 3.38 16.27 2.93
CA SER A 297 4.24 16.63 4.05
C SER A 297 3.47 17.21 5.25
N LEU A 298 2.44 18.02 5.02
CA LEU A 298 1.68 18.65 6.09
C LEU A 298 1.04 17.63 7.04
N PHE A 299 0.35 16.64 6.50
CA PHE A 299 -0.27 15.58 7.28
C PHE A 299 0.78 14.64 7.93
N LEU A 300 1.80 14.24 7.17
CA LEU A 300 2.74 13.23 7.62
C LEU A 300 3.78 13.78 8.61
N PHE A 301 4.25 15.03 8.43
CA PHE A 301 5.12 15.68 9.42
C PHE A 301 4.38 16.00 10.70
N SER A 302 3.09 16.37 10.61
CA SER A 302 2.26 16.54 11.80
C SER A 302 2.01 15.21 12.52
N LEU A 303 1.82 14.10 11.80
CA LEU A 303 1.77 12.77 12.41
C LEU A 303 3.09 12.43 13.11
N ALA A 304 4.24 12.76 12.49
CA ALA A 304 5.54 12.57 13.11
C ALA A 304 5.67 13.35 14.43
N ALA A 305 5.16 14.60 14.47
CA ALA A 305 5.17 15.43 15.66
C ALA A 305 4.20 14.95 16.76
N MET A 306 3.14 14.23 16.37
CA MET A 306 2.16 13.66 17.31
C MET A 306 2.50 12.23 17.72
N ALA A 307 3.56 11.61 17.18
CA ALA A 307 3.80 10.16 17.21
C ALA A 307 3.73 9.57 18.64
N ASP A 308 4.29 10.23 19.64
CA ASP A 308 4.26 9.75 21.03
C ASP A 308 2.83 9.68 21.58
N ASN A 309 2.09 10.80 21.52
CA ASN A 309 0.74 10.86 22.05
C ASN A 309 -0.23 10.01 21.21
N PHE A 310 -0.03 9.99 19.89
CA PHE A 310 -0.80 9.14 18.98
C PHE A 310 -0.61 7.66 19.33
N THR A 311 0.63 7.20 19.46
CA THR A 311 0.93 5.80 19.79
C THR A 311 0.33 5.42 21.14
N TYR A 312 0.51 6.27 22.17
CA TYR A 312 -0.03 6.01 23.50
C TYR A 312 -1.56 5.88 23.49
N VAL A 313 -2.24 6.84 22.87
CA VAL A 313 -3.72 6.90 22.87
C VAL A 313 -4.35 5.86 21.99
N VAL A 314 -3.76 5.59 20.78
CA VAL A 314 -4.36 4.69 19.79
C VAL A 314 -4.09 3.23 20.13
N VAL A 315 -2.84 2.85 20.38
CA VAL A 315 -2.47 1.43 20.57
C VAL A 315 -2.07 1.07 21.99
N GLY A 316 -1.68 2.06 22.82
CA GLY A 316 -1.40 1.86 24.24
C GLY A 316 0.09 1.93 24.61
N LYS A 317 0.35 1.95 25.94
CA LYS A 317 1.69 2.17 26.52
C LYS A 317 2.74 1.16 26.04
N GLN A 318 2.35 -0.09 25.83
CA GLN A 318 3.27 -1.16 25.38
C GLN A 318 3.88 -0.90 24.00
N TRP A 319 3.27 -0.03 23.20
CA TRP A 319 3.71 0.33 21.84
C TRP A 319 4.55 1.61 21.79
N MET A 320 4.78 2.28 22.93
CA MET A 320 5.57 3.53 22.99
C MET A 320 6.94 3.44 22.31
N PRO A 321 7.68 2.31 22.36
CA PRO A 321 8.93 2.20 21.61
C PRO A 321 8.78 2.29 20.08
N SER A 322 7.56 2.18 19.53
CA SER A 322 7.30 2.39 18.10
C SER A 322 7.12 3.87 17.72
N ALA A 323 6.94 4.77 18.67
CA ALA A 323 6.70 6.18 18.38
C ALA A 323 7.87 6.87 17.63
N PRO A 324 9.15 6.69 18.00
CA PRO A 324 10.26 7.21 17.21
C PRO A 324 10.32 6.61 15.79
N MET A 325 9.97 5.31 15.66
CA MET A 325 9.89 4.66 14.35
C MET A 325 8.78 5.29 13.51
N LEU A 326 7.60 5.55 14.11
CA LEU A 326 6.49 6.22 13.43
C LEU A 326 6.89 7.62 12.96
N SER A 327 7.62 8.40 13.77
CA SER A 327 8.10 9.71 13.36
C SER A 327 8.99 9.66 12.12
N ILE A 328 9.97 8.74 12.10
CA ILE A 328 10.88 8.57 10.95
C ILE A 328 10.13 8.10 9.72
N LEU A 329 9.28 7.08 9.87
CA LEU A 329 8.51 6.50 8.76
C LEU A 329 7.44 7.47 8.22
N ALA A 330 6.87 8.32 9.05
CA ALA A 330 5.95 9.36 8.60
C ALA A 330 6.67 10.42 7.74
N ILE A 331 7.89 10.82 8.11
CA ILE A 331 8.72 11.70 7.27
C ILE A 331 9.00 11.04 5.92
N TYR A 332 9.43 9.78 5.91
CA TYR A 332 9.64 9.02 4.66
C TYR A 332 8.39 8.96 3.80
N SER A 333 7.24 8.74 4.41
CA SER A 333 5.97 8.55 3.72
C SER A 333 5.46 9.78 2.96
N ALA A 334 6.09 10.95 3.14
CA ALA A 334 5.81 12.16 2.36
C ALA A 334 6.40 12.11 0.93
N PHE A 335 7.40 11.27 0.66
CA PHE A 335 8.05 11.18 -0.66
C PHE A 335 7.25 10.39 -1.71
N PRO A 336 6.67 9.20 -1.42
CA PRO A 336 5.96 8.38 -2.39
C PRO A 336 4.90 9.10 -3.23
N PRO A 337 4.03 9.97 -2.69
CA PRO A 337 3.06 10.70 -3.51
C PRO A 337 3.71 11.60 -4.57
N ILE A 338 4.81 12.26 -4.22
CA ILE A 338 5.54 13.15 -5.14
C ILE A 338 6.25 12.31 -6.22
N ILE A 339 6.85 11.19 -5.83
CA ILE A 339 7.52 10.25 -6.75
C ILE A 339 6.52 9.69 -7.75
N ALA A 340 5.30 9.34 -7.30
CA ALA A 340 4.24 8.81 -8.17
C ALA A 340 3.85 9.77 -9.31
N LEU A 341 3.93 11.08 -9.10
CA LEU A 341 3.68 12.07 -10.17
C LEU A 341 4.73 11.99 -11.28
N HIS A 342 6.01 11.83 -10.95
CA HIS A 342 7.05 11.65 -11.95
C HIS A 342 6.85 10.34 -12.71
N GLN A 343 6.47 9.27 -12.01
CA GLN A 343 6.16 7.99 -12.64
C GLN A 343 5.00 8.10 -13.63
N ASN A 344 3.93 8.82 -13.26
CA ASN A 344 2.82 9.11 -14.16
C ASN A 344 3.25 9.94 -15.37
N LEU A 345 4.12 10.94 -15.18
CA LEU A 345 4.67 11.73 -16.28
C LEU A 345 5.45 10.86 -17.30
N LEU A 346 6.29 9.94 -16.80
CA LEU A 346 7.03 9.01 -17.66
C LEU A 346 6.08 8.08 -18.42
N GLN A 347 5.01 7.59 -17.77
CA GLN A 347 4.00 6.76 -18.42
C GLN A 347 3.26 7.51 -19.52
N VAL A 348 2.85 8.76 -19.28
CA VAL A 348 2.16 9.62 -20.26
C VAL A 348 3.05 9.92 -21.47
N ARG A 349 4.36 10.06 -21.26
CA ARG A 349 5.36 10.23 -22.33
C ARG A 349 5.73 8.91 -23.04
N GLY A 350 5.26 7.78 -22.57
CA GLY A 350 5.56 6.47 -23.17
C GLY A 350 6.92 5.88 -22.79
N GLU A 351 7.60 6.47 -21.81
CA GLU A 351 8.96 6.11 -21.36
C GLU A 351 8.99 4.91 -20.41
N SER A 352 8.30 3.84 -20.78
CA SER A 352 8.19 2.64 -19.93
C SER A 352 9.55 1.96 -19.67
N LYS A 353 10.47 2.01 -20.63
CA LYS A 353 11.82 1.47 -20.46
C LYS A 353 12.63 2.26 -19.42
N LEU A 354 12.53 3.60 -19.47
CA LEU A 354 13.17 4.46 -18.48
C LEU A 354 12.57 4.25 -17.09
N PHE A 355 11.24 4.22 -17.00
CA PHE A 355 10.53 3.91 -15.74
C PHE A 355 11.08 2.63 -15.10
N MET A 356 11.15 1.53 -15.86
CA MET A 356 11.66 0.25 -15.35
C MET A 356 13.13 0.34 -14.90
N ARG A 357 13.99 1.02 -15.67
CA ARG A 357 15.41 1.20 -15.29
C ARG A 357 15.55 1.97 -13.97
N LEU A 358 14.74 3.01 -13.76
CA LEU A 358 14.75 3.79 -12.53
C LEU A 358 14.27 2.96 -11.33
N GLU A 359 13.24 2.12 -11.50
CA GLU A 359 12.77 1.22 -10.43
C GLU A 359 13.86 0.21 -10.04
N VAL A 360 14.53 -0.41 -11.01
CA VAL A 360 15.64 -1.33 -10.75
C VAL A 360 16.79 -0.63 -10.02
N LEU A 361 17.17 0.58 -10.46
CA LEU A 361 18.21 1.38 -9.81
C LEU A 361 17.87 1.70 -8.35
N LYS A 362 16.65 2.16 -8.08
CA LYS A 362 16.20 2.47 -6.73
C LYS A 362 16.16 1.23 -5.83
N THR A 363 15.70 0.09 -6.37
CA THR A 363 15.71 -1.19 -5.67
C THR A 363 17.13 -1.60 -5.29
N PHE A 364 18.07 -1.48 -6.22
CA PHE A 364 19.48 -1.78 -5.96
C PHE A 364 20.08 -0.86 -4.90
N LEU A 365 19.86 0.45 -5.02
CA LEU A 365 20.32 1.43 -4.02
C LEU A 365 19.74 1.15 -2.64
N SER A 366 18.44 0.81 -2.57
CA SER A 366 17.81 0.43 -1.30
C SER A 366 18.46 -0.80 -0.68
N ALA A 367 18.73 -1.84 -1.48
CA ALA A 367 19.41 -3.04 -1.01
C ALA A 367 20.83 -2.73 -0.48
N CYS A 368 21.59 -1.87 -1.17
CA CYS A 368 22.91 -1.43 -0.71
C CYS A 368 22.83 -0.65 0.61
N ILE A 369 21.88 0.30 0.72
CA ILE A 369 21.68 1.09 1.96
C ILE A 369 21.31 0.17 3.12
N VAL A 370 20.39 -0.77 2.90
CA VAL A 370 20.02 -1.78 3.92
C VAL A 370 21.22 -2.62 4.33
N ALA A 371 21.99 -3.13 3.36
CA ALA A 371 23.17 -3.95 3.62
C ALA A 371 24.24 -3.22 4.46
N ILE A 372 24.42 -1.92 4.26
CA ILE A 372 25.34 -1.10 5.06
C ILE A 372 24.75 -0.81 6.44
N ALA A 373 23.48 -0.39 6.49
CA ALA A 373 22.84 0.05 7.72
C ALA A 373 22.68 -1.06 8.77
N ILE A 374 22.53 -2.31 8.33
CA ILE A 374 22.46 -3.50 9.22
C ILE A 374 23.66 -3.60 10.16
N TRP A 375 24.86 -3.22 9.67
CA TRP A 375 26.11 -3.31 10.44
C TRP A 375 26.31 -2.18 11.46
N ILE A 376 25.45 -1.15 11.43
CA ILE A 376 25.58 0.00 12.30
C ILE A 376 24.58 -0.14 13.45
N ASP A 377 23.31 0.16 13.20
CA ASP A 377 22.24 0.02 14.20
C ASP A 377 20.84 0.10 13.57
N PHE A 378 19.81 -0.15 14.40
CA PHE A 378 18.42 -0.16 13.96
C PHE A 378 17.93 1.22 13.47
N TYR A 379 18.32 2.30 14.13
CA TYR A 379 17.87 3.64 13.74
C TYR A 379 18.58 4.14 12.48
N THR A 380 19.82 3.72 12.25
CA THR A 380 20.52 3.95 10.97
C THR A 380 19.79 3.23 9.82
N LEU A 381 19.27 2.02 10.06
CA LEU A 381 18.43 1.32 9.08
C LEU A 381 17.17 2.13 8.74
N LEU A 382 16.48 2.70 9.73
CA LEU A 382 15.31 3.57 9.51
C LEU A 382 15.69 4.88 8.82
N GLY A 383 16.84 5.49 9.17
CA GLY A 383 17.41 6.65 8.47
C GLY A 383 17.69 6.34 7.00
N GLY A 384 18.14 5.13 6.71
CA GLY A 384 18.33 4.62 5.34
C GLY A 384 17.03 4.61 4.52
N ILE A 385 15.87 4.36 5.15
CA ILE A 385 14.56 4.45 4.48
C ILE A 385 14.30 5.91 4.03
N VAL A 386 14.58 6.88 4.89
CA VAL A 386 14.43 8.31 4.53
C VAL A 386 15.41 8.70 3.43
N LEU A 387 16.66 8.25 3.52
CA LEU A 387 17.68 8.50 2.51
C LEU A 387 17.26 7.97 1.13
N ILE A 388 16.72 6.74 1.06
CA ILE A 388 16.23 6.20 -0.22
C ILE A 388 15.02 6.98 -0.75
N GLY A 389 14.19 7.53 0.12
CA GLY A 389 13.10 8.45 -0.25
C GLY A 389 13.63 9.72 -0.93
N VAL A 390 14.64 10.35 -0.34
CA VAL A 390 15.30 11.55 -0.88
C VAL A 390 15.99 11.24 -2.21
N LEU A 391 16.77 10.15 -2.27
CA LEU A 391 17.45 9.72 -3.50
C LEU A 391 16.43 9.39 -4.60
N SER A 392 15.36 8.68 -4.27
CA SER A 392 14.29 8.35 -5.22
C SER A 392 13.60 9.59 -5.77
N LEU A 393 13.33 10.59 -4.93
CA LEU A 393 12.78 11.86 -5.37
C LEU A 393 13.77 12.59 -6.30
N GLY A 394 15.05 12.65 -5.95
CA GLY A 394 16.09 13.25 -6.78
C GLY A 394 16.25 12.58 -8.15
N ILE A 395 16.30 11.24 -8.17
CA ILE A 395 16.43 10.45 -9.39
C ILE A 395 15.21 10.65 -10.30
N ASN A 396 13.99 10.50 -9.76
CA ASN A 396 12.77 10.69 -10.55
C ASN A 396 12.59 12.15 -11.00
N GLY A 397 12.97 13.12 -10.15
CA GLY A 397 12.95 14.55 -10.47
C GLY A 397 13.89 14.90 -11.60
N TYR A 398 15.13 14.37 -11.60
CA TYR A 398 16.09 14.58 -12.66
C TYR A 398 15.58 14.10 -14.02
N TRP A 399 15.14 12.85 -14.09
CA TRP A 399 14.68 12.28 -15.35
C TRP A 399 13.32 12.85 -15.77
N GLY A 400 12.37 13.03 -14.84
CA GLY A 400 11.07 13.64 -15.13
C GLY A 400 11.17 15.08 -15.63
N SER A 401 12.10 15.87 -15.09
CA SER A 401 12.31 17.26 -15.48
C SER A 401 12.77 17.44 -16.93
N LYS A 402 13.33 16.41 -17.56
CA LYS A 402 13.71 16.44 -18.98
C LYS A 402 12.53 16.61 -19.92
N PHE A 403 11.34 16.16 -19.49
CA PHE A 403 10.10 16.25 -20.27
C PHE A 403 9.29 17.52 -20.00
N LEU A 404 9.82 18.43 -19.17
CA LEU A 404 9.19 19.70 -18.81
C LEU A 404 10.03 20.87 -19.36
N PRO A 405 9.41 21.87 -20.04
CA PRO A 405 10.12 22.98 -20.65
C PRO A 405 10.94 23.82 -19.67
N THR A 406 10.31 24.35 -18.62
CA THR A 406 10.93 25.32 -17.68
C THR A 406 10.95 24.86 -16.23
N TYR A 407 10.12 23.87 -15.84
CA TYR A 407 10.04 23.33 -14.48
C TYR A 407 11.10 22.25 -14.24
N LYS A 408 12.37 22.70 -14.30
CA LYS A 408 13.54 21.81 -14.15
C LYS A 408 13.74 21.37 -12.70
N GLN A 409 14.61 20.40 -12.50
CA GLN A 409 14.86 19.76 -11.19
C GLN A 409 15.13 20.77 -10.07
N PHE A 410 15.92 21.81 -10.31
CA PHE A 410 16.23 22.82 -9.30
C PHE A 410 14.98 23.54 -8.78
N LYS A 411 14.04 23.90 -9.68
CA LYS A 411 12.75 24.49 -9.27
C LYS A 411 11.91 23.50 -8.46
N GLN A 412 11.93 22.21 -8.83
CA GLN A 412 11.23 21.16 -8.10
C GLN A 412 11.79 20.99 -6.69
N ILE A 413 13.12 20.95 -6.54
CA ILE A 413 13.78 20.89 -5.23
C ILE A 413 13.41 22.11 -4.39
N LYS A 414 13.45 23.32 -4.97
CA LYS A 414 13.08 24.55 -4.28
C LYS A 414 11.63 24.50 -3.77
N ASP A 415 10.69 24.09 -4.62
CA ASP A 415 9.28 23.95 -4.23
C ASP A 415 9.11 22.87 -3.14
N THR A 416 9.78 21.71 -3.25
CA THR A 416 9.74 20.68 -2.22
C THR A 416 10.26 21.20 -0.88
N LEU A 417 11.43 21.83 -0.87
CA LEU A 417 12.02 22.41 0.35
C LEU A 417 11.11 23.48 0.96
N TYR A 418 10.52 24.34 0.15
CA TYR A 418 9.58 25.36 0.62
C TYR A 418 8.38 24.74 1.36
N TYR A 419 7.70 23.76 0.76
CA TYR A 419 6.55 23.12 1.39
C TYR A 419 6.95 22.22 2.58
N PHE A 420 8.11 21.58 2.52
CA PHE A 420 8.62 20.80 3.64
C PHE A 420 8.99 21.69 4.82
N LEU A 421 9.55 22.86 4.59
CA LEU A 421 9.83 23.84 5.66
C LEU A 421 8.55 24.37 6.30
N ILE A 422 7.54 24.72 5.51
CA ILE A 422 6.21 25.10 6.04
C ILE A 422 5.63 23.97 6.89
N SER A 423 5.64 22.75 6.36
CA SER A 423 5.11 21.58 7.08
C SER A 423 5.89 21.26 8.35
N SER A 424 7.22 21.41 8.33
CA SER A 424 8.08 21.26 9.51
C SER A 424 7.79 22.32 10.56
N PHE A 425 7.53 23.56 10.14
CA PHE A 425 7.15 24.64 11.06
C PHE A 425 5.79 24.36 11.71
N VAL A 426 4.80 23.91 10.93
CA VAL A 426 3.51 23.48 11.49
C VAL A 426 3.68 22.31 12.44
N ALA A 427 4.43 21.29 12.05
CA ALA A 427 4.73 20.13 12.89
C ALA A 427 5.42 20.54 14.21
N PHE A 428 6.32 21.54 14.17
CA PHE A 428 6.97 22.07 15.35
C PHE A 428 5.97 22.76 16.30
N ILE A 429 5.03 23.58 15.78
CA ILE A 429 3.97 24.19 16.60
C ILE A 429 3.07 23.12 17.21
N VAL A 430 2.69 22.11 16.41
CA VAL A 430 1.90 20.95 16.87
C VAL A 430 2.65 20.19 17.97
N PHE A 431 3.94 19.98 17.84
CA PHE A 431 4.77 19.36 18.88
C PHE A 431 4.79 20.20 20.17
N LEU A 432 5.01 21.51 20.05
CA LEU A 432 5.01 22.41 21.20
C LEU A 432 3.66 22.45 21.93
N SER A 433 2.55 22.36 21.19
CA SER A 433 1.20 22.38 21.78
C SER A 433 0.94 21.20 22.73
N SER A 434 1.70 20.11 22.62
CA SER A 434 1.63 19.01 23.58
C SER A 434 2.00 19.40 25.01
N LYS A 435 2.77 20.51 25.19
CA LYS A 435 3.16 21.00 26.49
C LYS A 435 2.02 21.71 27.24
N LEU A 436 0.93 22.06 26.54
CA LEU A 436 -0.24 22.74 27.11
C LEU A 436 -1.21 21.82 27.87
N ALA A 437 -0.98 20.51 27.85
CA ALA A 437 -1.86 19.53 28.48
C ALA A 437 -1.07 18.56 29.37
N ILE A 438 -1.77 17.91 30.30
CA ILE A 438 -1.17 17.02 31.28
C ILE A 438 -1.27 15.56 30.81
N THR A 439 -2.46 15.12 30.38
CA THR A 439 -2.69 13.72 29.99
C THR A 439 -2.38 13.48 28.50
N PRO A 440 -1.89 12.29 28.11
CA PRO A 440 -1.63 11.96 26.70
C PRO A 440 -2.83 12.15 25.78
N SER A 441 -4.03 11.84 26.25
CA SER A 441 -5.27 12.01 25.47
C SER A 441 -5.60 13.48 25.23
N SER A 442 -5.46 14.35 26.25
CA SER A 442 -5.67 15.78 26.07
C SER A 442 -4.56 16.42 25.23
N LYS A 443 -3.31 15.95 25.35
CA LYS A 443 -2.21 16.38 24.47
C LYS A 443 -2.52 16.09 23.01
N LEU A 444 -2.95 14.87 22.70
CA LEU A 444 -3.32 14.49 21.32
C LEU A 444 -4.50 15.32 20.82
N GLY A 445 -5.52 15.54 21.65
CA GLY A 445 -6.67 16.39 21.30
C GLY A 445 -6.27 17.83 20.95
N ILE A 446 -5.42 18.45 21.75
CA ILE A 446 -4.89 19.80 21.49
C ILE A 446 -4.02 19.80 20.22
N GLN A 447 -3.15 18.82 20.04
CA GLN A 447 -2.32 18.71 18.83
C GLN A 447 -3.18 18.62 17.57
N ILE A 448 -4.25 17.82 17.57
CA ILE A 448 -5.18 17.72 16.45
C ILE A 448 -5.92 19.03 16.20
N ALA A 449 -6.39 19.69 17.27
CA ALA A 449 -7.06 20.97 17.16
C ALA A 449 -6.14 22.06 16.58
N VAL A 450 -4.93 22.18 17.10
CA VAL A 450 -3.91 23.14 16.63
C VAL A 450 -3.54 22.86 15.16
N PHE A 451 -3.31 21.59 14.82
CA PHE A 451 -3.07 21.17 13.41
C PHE A 451 -4.22 21.60 12.49
N THR A 452 -5.45 21.34 12.89
CA THR A 452 -6.64 21.68 12.09
C THR A 452 -6.78 23.18 11.90
N LEU A 453 -6.62 23.96 12.97
CA LEU A 453 -6.71 25.42 12.93
C LEU A 453 -5.63 26.04 12.06
N ILE A 454 -4.37 25.61 12.21
CA ILE A 454 -3.26 26.12 11.42
C ILE A 454 -3.42 25.71 9.95
N SER A 455 -3.84 24.48 9.66
CA SER A 455 -4.09 24.01 8.30
C SER A 455 -5.19 24.82 7.63
N LEU A 456 -6.30 25.08 8.32
CA LEU A 456 -7.37 25.94 7.82
C LEU A 456 -6.90 27.37 7.57
N PHE A 457 -6.12 27.94 8.50
CA PHE A 457 -5.53 29.27 8.35
C PHE A 457 -4.62 29.34 7.13
N LEU A 458 -3.68 28.39 6.98
CA LEU A 458 -2.78 28.32 5.82
C LEU A 458 -3.55 28.25 4.50
N PHE A 459 -4.56 27.39 4.39
CA PHE A 459 -5.36 27.25 3.17
C PHE A 459 -6.25 28.46 2.88
N THR A 460 -6.69 29.17 3.91
CA THR A 460 -7.58 30.33 3.70
C THR A 460 -6.83 31.62 3.41
N PHE A 461 -5.72 31.87 4.08
CA PHE A 461 -5.05 33.16 4.09
C PHE A 461 -3.69 33.17 3.37
N VAL A 462 -2.89 32.10 3.50
CA VAL A 462 -1.51 32.06 3.00
C VAL A 462 -1.44 31.42 1.63
N LEU A 463 -2.12 30.32 1.42
CA LEU A 463 -2.04 29.47 0.21
C LEU A 463 -3.23 29.72 -0.71
N LYS A 464 -3.56 30.98 -0.98
CA LYS A 464 -4.70 31.37 -1.87
C LYS A 464 -4.57 30.79 -3.27
N GLY A 465 -3.35 30.74 -3.83
CA GLY A 465 -3.07 30.17 -5.15
C GLY A 465 -3.37 28.66 -5.18
N GLU A 466 -2.91 27.93 -4.18
CA GLU A 466 -3.12 26.49 -4.03
C GLU A 466 -4.59 26.14 -3.76
N ARG A 467 -5.32 26.99 -3.02
CA ARG A 467 -6.77 26.87 -2.83
C ARG A 467 -7.54 27.02 -4.14
N GLN A 468 -7.15 27.97 -5.00
CA GLN A 468 -7.76 28.10 -6.33
C GLN A 468 -7.49 26.90 -7.19
N MET A 469 -6.28 26.32 -7.11
CA MET A 469 -5.94 25.06 -7.77
C MET A 469 -6.82 23.90 -7.30
N LEU A 470 -7.05 23.76 -5.99
CA LEU A 470 -7.95 22.75 -5.43
C LEU A 470 -9.36 22.87 -5.99
N LYS A 471 -9.89 24.09 -6.02
CA LYS A 471 -11.22 24.34 -6.60
C LYS A 471 -11.32 23.96 -8.08
N GLN A 472 -10.24 24.13 -8.86
CA GLN A 472 -10.18 23.74 -10.27
C GLN A 472 -10.04 22.23 -10.46
N ILE A 473 -9.36 21.53 -9.56
CA ILE A 473 -9.20 20.07 -9.59
C ILE A 473 -10.50 19.37 -9.16
N VAL A 474 -11.18 19.87 -8.11
CA VAL A 474 -12.40 19.29 -7.54
C VAL A 474 -13.66 19.64 -8.35
N ARG A 475 -13.68 20.77 -9.04
CA ARG A 475 -14.74 21.12 -10.01
C ARG A 475 -14.21 20.83 -11.42
N PRO A 476 -14.45 19.65 -11.98
CA PRO A 476 -14.26 19.45 -13.40
C PRO A 476 -15.15 20.47 -14.11
N SER A 477 -14.61 21.15 -15.10
CA SER A 477 -15.27 22.18 -15.89
C SER A 477 -16.54 21.64 -16.56
N VAL A 478 -17.66 21.75 -15.86
CA VAL A 478 -19.00 21.54 -16.41
C VAL A 478 -19.39 22.68 -17.39
N LYS A 479 -18.52 23.70 -17.52
CA LYS A 479 -18.85 24.91 -18.29
C LYS A 479 -18.40 24.93 -19.77
N ASN A 480 -17.76 23.89 -20.30
CA ASN A 480 -17.28 23.90 -21.69
C ASN A 480 -18.02 22.94 -22.65
N GLU A 481 -19.14 22.33 -22.24
CA GLU A 481 -19.95 21.49 -23.13
C GLU A 481 -21.22 22.18 -23.64
N GLU A 482 -21.51 23.43 -23.25
CA GLU A 482 -22.66 24.20 -23.78
C GLU A 482 -22.25 25.17 -24.89
N GLN A 483 -21.01 25.17 -25.38
CA GLN A 483 -20.57 26.07 -26.47
C GLN A 483 -19.81 25.34 -27.59
N GLN A 484 -20.13 24.06 -27.88
CA GLN A 484 -19.77 23.45 -29.16
C GLN A 484 -20.94 22.72 -29.78
#